data_e413480f36155837da0c87474d9f5265
#
_entry.id   e413480f36155837da0c87474d9f5265
#
_cell.length_a   1.000
_cell.length_b   1.000
_cell.length_c   1.000
_cell.angle_alpha   90.00
_cell.angle_beta   90.00
_cell.angle_gamma   90.00
#
_symmetry.space_group_name_H-M   'P 1'
#
loop_
_entity.id
_entity.type
_entity.pdbx_description
1 polymer ?
#
loop_
_entity_poly.entity_id
_entity_poly.type
_entity_poly.pdbx_seq_one_letter_code
_entity_poly.pdbx_strand_id
1 'polypeptide(L)'
;MLSNDAVAANGCTGLEMRNGYAESYVKAYSRFVGKDRVLFSRAGYKGQQKYPIQWAGDHMSKWEEFQHILSAGLSIGLSGVPFWSFDIAGFAGPMPSLELYERATQMAVFDK
;
A
#
# COMPACT_ATOMS: atom_id res chain seq x y z
N MET A 1 3.16 8.97 -11.60
CA MET A 1 1.72 9.27 -11.57
C MET A 1 1.25 9.34 -13.01
N LEU A 2 0.07 8.83 -13.33
CA LEU A 2 -0.46 8.89 -14.70
C LEU A 2 -0.75 10.36 -15.08
N SER A 3 -0.27 10.81 -16.27
CA SER A 3 -0.58 12.15 -16.77
C SER A 3 -2.09 12.29 -17.00
N ASN A 4 -2.66 13.45 -16.73
CA ASN A 4 -4.09 13.70 -16.95
C ASN A 4 -4.49 13.51 -18.43
N ASP A 5 -3.56 13.82 -19.36
CA ASP A 5 -3.78 13.79 -20.80
C ASP A 5 -3.42 12.44 -21.44
N ALA A 6 -2.89 11.50 -20.64
CA ALA A 6 -2.61 10.16 -21.15
C ALA A 6 -3.92 9.49 -21.56
N VAL A 7 -3.90 8.75 -22.66
CA VAL A 7 -5.07 8.00 -23.14
C VAL A 7 -4.84 6.51 -22.88
N ALA A 8 -5.72 5.90 -22.11
CA ALA A 8 -5.70 4.47 -21.83
C ALA A 8 -6.27 3.67 -23.02
N ALA A 9 -5.97 2.38 -23.07
CA ALA A 9 -6.42 1.50 -24.15
C ALA A 9 -7.96 1.42 -24.30
N ASN A 10 -8.71 1.75 -23.26
CA ASN A 10 -10.17 1.84 -23.28
C ASN A 10 -10.71 3.22 -23.72
N GLY A 11 -9.83 4.13 -24.14
CA GLY A 11 -10.16 5.48 -24.56
C GLY A 11 -10.34 6.52 -23.45
N CYS A 12 -10.29 6.11 -22.17
CA CYS A 12 -10.38 7.04 -21.05
C CYS A 12 -9.09 7.86 -20.89
N THR A 13 -9.25 9.09 -20.44
CA THR A 13 -8.11 9.95 -20.07
C THR A 13 -7.45 9.50 -18.78
N GLY A 14 -6.19 9.91 -18.57
CA GLY A 14 -5.48 9.65 -17.34
C GLY A 14 -6.17 10.26 -16.11
N LEU A 15 -6.87 11.37 -16.28
CA LEU A 15 -7.69 11.98 -15.22
C LEU A 15 -8.84 11.07 -14.80
N GLU A 16 -9.58 10.52 -15.77
CA GLU A 16 -10.67 9.58 -15.52
C GLU A 16 -10.19 8.25 -14.92
N MET A 17 -9.03 7.79 -15.37
CA MET A 17 -8.45 6.51 -14.94
C MET A 17 -7.62 6.60 -13.64
N ARG A 18 -7.39 7.79 -13.09
CA ARG A 18 -6.46 8.00 -11.97
C ARG A 18 -6.63 6.98 -10.83
N ASN A 19 -7.83 6.75 -10.39
CA ASN A 19 -8.17 5.78 -9.35
C ASN A 19 -8.53 4.40 -9.91
N GLY A 20 -9.22 4.36 -11.04
CA GLY A 20 -9.57 3.11 -11.73
C GLY A 20 -8.36 2.33 -12.25
N TYR A 21 -7.24 3.00 -12.51
CA TYR A 21 -5.99 2.35 -12.88
C TYR A 21 -5.49 1.40 -11.79
N ALA A 22 -5.47 1.86 -10.53
CA ALA A 22 -5.06 1.04 -9.40
C ALA A 22 -5.93 -0.21 -9.26
N GLU A 23 -7.26 -0.07 -9.34
CA GLU A 23 -8.18 -1.20 -9.31
C GLU A 23 -7.95 -2.17 -10.47
N SER A 24 -7.80 -1.66 -11.68
CA SER A 24 -7.57 -2.48 -12.88
C SER A 24 -6.26 -3.25 -12.80
N TYR A 25 -5.20 -2.61 -12.30
CA TYR A 25 -3.89 -3.21 -12.08
C TYR A 25 -3.99 -4.39 -11.11
N VAL A 26 -4.50 -4.15 -9.91
CA VAL A 26 -4.60 -5.18 -8.86
C VAL A 26 -5.53 -6.33 -9.30
N LYS A 27 -6.63 -6.02 -9.98
CA LYS A 27 -7.57 -7.01 -10.53
C LYS A 27 -6.89 -7.93 -11.56
N ALA A 28 -6.04 -7.38 -12.43
CA ALA A 28 -5.29 -8.18 -13.41
C ALA A 28 -4.33 -9.16 -12.71
N TYR A 29 -3.55 -8.67 -11.75
CA TYR A 29 -2.64 -9.53 -10.99
C TYR A 29 -3.37 -10.56 -10.14
N SER A 30 -4.47 -10.19 -9.50
CA SER A 30 -5.28 -11.12 -8.70
C SER A 30 -5.82 -12.28 -9.54
N ARG A 31 -6.23 -12.02 -10.77
CA ARG A 31 -6.66 -13.06 -11.70
C ARG A 31 -5.50 -13.98 -12.13
N PHE A 32 -4.33 -13.39 -12.32
CA PHE A 32 -3.12 -14.12 -12.74
C PHE A 32 -2.59 -15.02 -11.63
N VAL A 33 -2.49 -14.52 -10.39
CA VAL A 33 -1.93 -15.29 -9.28
C VAL A 33 -2.88 -16.38 -8.77
N GLY A 34 -4.17 -16.24 -9.00
CA GLY A 34 -5.18 -17.21 -8.56
C GLY A 34 -5.35 -17.22 -7.03
N LYS A 35 -5.80 -18.37 -6.51
CA LYS A 35 -6.12 -18.55 -5.09
C LYS A 35 -4.96 -19.08 -4.24
N ASP A 36 -3.93 -19.61 -4.88
CA ASP A 36 -2.83 -20.33 -4.23
C ASP A 36 -1.68 -19.38 -3.81
N ARG A 37 -1.81 -18.10 -4.12
CA ARG A 37 -0.77 -17.10 -3.84
C ARG A 37 -1.38 -15.85 -3.23
N VAL A 38 -0.60 -15.20 -2.39
CA VAL A 38 -0.98 -13.94 -1.77
C VAL A 38 -0.57 -12.79 -2.68
N LEU A 39 -1.50 -11.87 -2.94
CA LEU A 39 -1.23 -10.61 -3.61
C LEU A 39 -0.98 -9.53 -2.54
N PHE A 40 0.18 -8.92 -2.61
CA PHE A 40 0.60 -7.81 -1.76
C PHE A 40 0.80 -6.58 -2.63
N SER A 41 -0.12 -5.63 -2.57
CA SER A 41 -0.16 -4.50 -3.49
C SER A 41 -0.07 -3.16 -2.78
N ARG A 42 0.50 -2.17 -3.47
CA ARG A 42 0.70 -0.82 -2.94
C ARG A 42 -0.45 0.12 -3.27
N ALA A 43 -0.77 0.23 -4.55
CA ALA A 43 -1.78 1.17 -5.01
C ALA A 43 -3.17 0.60 -4.83
N GLY A 44 -4.07 1.40 -4.28
CA GLY A 44 -5.45 1.01 -4.07
C GLY A 44 -6.41 2.21 -4.09
N TYR A 45 -7.67 1.90 -4.29
CA TYR A 45 -8.78 2.84 -4.21
C TYR A 45 -10.06 2.05 -3.87
N LYS A 46 -11.22 2.60 -4.20
CA LYS A 46 -12.52 1.94 -4.01
C LYS A 46 -12.49 0.50 -4.57
N GLY A 47 -12.92 -0.45 -3.76
CA GLY A 47 -12.92 -1.87 -4.14
C GLY A 47 -11.66 -2.63 -3.73
N GLN A 48 -10.65 -1.96 -3.18
CA GLN A 48 -9.37 -2.56 -2.77
C GLN A 48 -9.53 -3.60 -1.66
N GLN A 49 -10.54 -3.48 -0.82
CA GLN A 49 -10.88 -4.44 0.23
C GLN A 49 -11.16 -5.86 -0.28
N LYS A 50 -11.32 -6.04 -1.58
CA LYS A 50 -11.47 -7.36 -2.21
C LYS A 50 -10.14 -8.12 -2.34
N TYR A 51 -9.02 -7.44 -2.13
CA TYR A 51 -7.69 -7.98 -2.31
C TYR A 51 -6.97 -8.09 -0.96
N PRO A 52 -6.21 -9.18 -0.73
CA PRO A 52 -5.86 -9.57 0.63
C PRO A 52 -5.00 -8.57 1.40
N ILE A 53 -3.88 -8.14 0.86
CA ILE A 53 -2.89 -7.39 1.64
C ILE A 53 -2.48 -6.10 0.93
N GLN A 54 -2.38 -5.03 1.70
CA GLN A 54 -1.89 -3.73 1.25
C GLN A 54 -0.52 -3.41 1.86
N TRP A 55 0.33 -2.80 1.07
CA TRP A 55 1.61 -2.28 1.50
C TRP A 55 1.55 -0.77 1.69
N ALA A 56 2.11 -0.29 2.79
CA ALA A 56 2.06 1.12 3.17
C ALA A 56 2.90 2.05 2.26
N GLY A 57 3.80 1.51 1.45
CA GLY A 57 4.65 2.29 0.54
C GLY A 57 6.00 2.66 1.15
N ASP A 58 6.75 3.49 0.41
CA ASP A 58 8.15 3.86 0.70
C ASP A 58 8.23 5.03 1.69
N HIS A 59 7.88 4.81 2.94
CA HIS A 59 8.01 5.85 3.95
C HIS A 59 9.48 6.07 4.38
N MET A 60 9.76 7.24 4.90
CA MET A 60 11.10 7.60 5.37
C MET A 60 11.40 6.96 6.73
N SER A 61 12.70 6.68 6.98
CA SER A 61 13.20 6.13 8.24
C SER A 61 13.23 7.22 9.34
N LYS A 62 12.04 7.66 9.76
CA LYS A 62 11.84 8.73 10.77
C LYS A 62 10.70 8.39 11.72
N TRP A 63 10.77 8.89 12.94
CA TRP A 63 9.75 8.70 13.97
C TRP A 63 8.37 9.21 13.56
N GLU A 64 8.30 10.39 12.95
CA GLU A 64 7.05 10.99 12.48
C GLU A 64 6.37 10.09 11.44
N GLU A 65 7.14 9.55 10.50
CA GLU A 65 6.62 8.64 9.48
C GLU A 65 6.13 7.33 10.09
N PHE A 66 6.85 6.80 11.07
CA PHE A 66 6.43 5.59 11.80
C PHE A 66 5.10 5.80 12.56
N GLN A 67 4.92 6.97 13.18
CA GLN A 67 3.66 7.33 13.82
C GLN A 67 2.52 7.49 12.80
N HIS A 68 2.79 8.10 11.65
CA HIS A 68 1.82 8.25 10.57
C HIS A 68 1.38 6.90 10.00
N ILE A 69 2.30 5.96 9.85
CA ILE A 69 1.99 4.60 9.36
C ILE A 69 1.03 3.88 10.30
N LEU A 70 1.22 3.98 11.61
CA LEU A 70 0.29 3.39 12.58
C LEU A 70 -1.12 3.95 12.39
N SER A 71 -1.23 5.28 12.34
CA SER A 71 -2.52 5.95 12.13
C SER A 71 -3.16 5.60 10.79
N ALA A 72 -2.34 5.53 9.73
CA ALA A 72 -2.79 5.15 8.39
C ALA A 72 -3.28 3.70 8.35
N GLY A 73 -2.56 2.77 9.00
CA GLY A 73 -2.94 1.37 9.08
C GLY A 73 -4.27 1.15 9.80
N LEU A 74 -4.47 1.83 10.92
CA LEU A 74 -5.76 1.80 11.63
C LEU A 74 -6.89 2.37 10.77
N SER A 75 -6.63 3.46 10.06
CA SER A 75 -7.60 4.12 9.19
C SER A 75 -7.98 3.25 7.99
N ILE A 76 -7.01 2.59 7.34
CA ILE A 76 -7.29 1.70 6.22
C ILE A 76 -8.05 0.44 6.67
N GLY A 77 -7.78 -0.04 7.88
CA GLY A 77 -8.54 -1.13 8.51
C GLY A 77 -10.02 -0.77 8.65
N LEU A 78 -10.33 0.44 9.13
CA LEU A 78 -11.70 0.96 9.20
C LEU A 78 -12.36 1.10 7.82
N SER A 79 -11.56 1.27 6.78
CA SER A 79 -12.03 1.32 5.39
C SER A 79 -12.26 -0.06 4.76
N GLY A 80 -12.12 -1.13 5.55
CA GLY A 80 -12.38 -2.50 5.13
C GLY A 80 -11.18 -3.23 4.53
N VAL A 81 -9.97 -2.74 4.72
CA VAL A 81 -8.71 -3.42 4.36
C VAL A 81 -8.02 -3.88 5.64
N PRO A 82 -8.31 -5.09 6.14
CA PRO A 82 -7.87 -5.53 7.46
C PRO A 82 -6.41 -5.99 7.50
N PHE A 83 -5.84 -6.30 6.35
CA PHE A 83 -4.45 -6.78 6.27
C PHE A 83 -3.58 -5.76 5.55
N TRP A 84 -2.60 -5.25 6.23
CA TRP A 84 -1.62 -4.33 5.67
C TRP A 84 -0.26 -4.55 6.33
N SER A 85 0.80 -4.13 5.69
CA SER A 85 2.14 -4.19 6.24
C SER A 85 3.01 -3.04 5.73
N PHE A 86 4.18 -2.88 6.31
CA PHE A 86 5.09 -1.77 6.05
C PHE A 86 6.56 -2.22 6.09
N ASP A 87 7.44 -1.43 5.51
CA ASP A 87 8.88 -1.67 5.58
C ASP A 87 9.39 -1.34 6.99
N ILE A 88 9.96 -2.32 7.68
CA ILE A 88 10.41 -2.15 9.07
C ILE A 88 11.42 -1.01 9.18
N ALA A 89 11.08 -0.02 10.00
CA ALA A 89 11.84 1.21 10.22
C ALA A 89 12.00 2.13 9.00
N GLY A 90 11.30 1.87 7.91
CA GLY A 90 11.29 2.70 6.70
C GLY A 90 12.10 2.14 5.54
N PHE A 91 11.69 2.52 4.33
CA PHE A 91 12.33 2.15 3.07
C PHE A 91 13.30 3.23 2.57
N ALA A 92 12.96 4.49 2.76
CA ALA A 92 13.68 5.63 2.20
C ALA A 92 14.35 6.49 3.26
N GLY A 93 15.32 7.30 2.83
CA GLY A 93 16.03 8.25 3.70
C GLY A 93 17.27 7.67 4.36
N PRO A 94 17.75 8.27 5.45
CA PRO A 94 18.93 7.82 6.16
C PRO A 94 18.69 6.49 6.88
N MET A 95 19.77 5.83 7.28
CA MET A 95 19.70 4.65 8.14
C MET A 95 18.89 4.99 9.39
N PRO A 96 17.91 4.17 9.80
CA PRO A 96 17.15 4.39 11.02
C PRO A 96 18.02 4.32 12.26
N SER A 97 17.61 4.99 13.32
CA SER A 97 18.21 4.76 14.64
C SER A 97 17.90 3.35 15.14
N LEU A 98 18.75 2.81 16.00
CA LEU A 98 18.53 1.49 16.59
C LEU A 98 17.17 1.43 17.30
N GLU A 99 16.83 2.46 18.04
CA GLU A 99 15.56 2.51 18.77
C GLU A 99 14.35 2.49 17.79
N LEU A 100 14.40 3.27 16.71
CA LEU A 100 13.34 3.24 15.70
C LEU A 100 13.20 1.84 15.09
N TYR A 101 14.31 1.20 14.76
CA TYR A 101 14.30 -0.16 14.22
C TYR A 101 13.71 -1.18 15.20
N GLU A 102 14.10 -1.12 16.46
CA GLU A 102 13.56 -1.99 17.51
C GLU A 102 12.04 -1.81 17.68
N ARG A 103 11.56 -0.55 17.75
CA ARG A 103 10.13 -0.27 17.91
C ARG A 103 9.31 -0.68 16.69
N ALA A 104 9.82 -0.40 15.51
CA ALA A 104 9.17 -0.83 14.27
C ALA A 104 9.10 -2.35 14.15
N THR A 105 10.16 -3.06 14.57
CA THR A 105 10.18 -4.52 14.61
C THR A 105 9.17 -5.07 15.62
N GLN A 106 9.08 -4.49 16.80
CA GLN A 106 8.10 -4.87 17.81
C GLN A 106 6.66 -4.70 17.29
N MET A 107 6.37 -3.60 16.61
CA MET A 107 5.07 -3.37 16.00
C MET A 107 4.78 -4.40 14.89
N ALA A 108 5.76 -4.67 14.02
CA ALA A 108 5.60 -5.59 12.90
C ALA A 108 5.25 -7.03 13.33
N VAL A 109 5.59 -7.45 14.54
CA VAL A 109 5.18 -8.76 15.09
C VAL A 109 3.66 -8.86 15.27
N PHE A 110 2.99 -7.74 15.48
CA PHE A 110 1.54 -7.68 15.68
C PHE A 110 0.77 -7.22 14.44
N ASP A 111 1.51 -6.87 13.38
CA ASP A 111 0.93 -6.49 12.09
C ASP A 111 0.52 -7.77 11.33
N LYS A 112 -0.76 -7.84 10.93
CA LYS A 112 -1.33 -9.01 10.26
C LYS A 112 -1.89 -8.65 8.91
#